data_a4cfd61e48940fb1ca7a1460bf6db021
#
_entry.id   a4cfd61e48940fb1ca7a1460bf6db021
#
_cell.length_a   1.000
_cell.length_b   1.000
_cell.length_c   1.000
_cell.angle_alpha   90.00
_cell.angle_beta   90.00
_cell.angle_gamma   90.00
#
_symmetry.space_group_name_H-M   'P 1'
#
loop_
_entity.id
_entity.type
_entity.pdbx_description
1 polymer ?
#
loop_
_entity_poly.entity_id
_entity_poly.type
_entity_poly.pdbx_seq_one_letter_code
_entity_poly.pdbx_strand_id
1 'polypeptide(L)' 'MKKSTKDKAKGKFHEVKGGVKEKVGRATNNPDLEDEGQVEKIGGKVQKKIGQVENVLEK' A
#
# COMPACT_ATOMS: atom_id res chain seq x y z
N MET A 1 -15.05 -10.10 9.79
CA MET A 1 -13.76 -10.20 9.07
C MET A 1 -12.61 -10.10 10.06
N LYS A 2 -11.60 -10.95 9.92
CA LYS A 2 -10.45 -10.93 10.80
C LYS A 2 -9.63 -9.66 10.56
N LYS A 3 -9.01 -9.15 11.61
CA LYS A 3 -8.20 -7.95 11.53
C LYS A 3 -7.05 -8.10 10.52
N SER A 4 -6.38 -9.26 10.50
CA SER A 4 -5.29 -9.51 9.57
C SER A 4 -5.73 -9.47 8.11
N THR A 5 -6.91 -10.01 7.80
CA THR A 5 -7.46 -9.98 6.45
C THR A 5 -7.79 -8.54 6.05
N LYS A 6 -8.35 -7.78 6.99
CA LYS A 6 -8.69 -6.38 6.74
C LYS A 6 -7.43 -5.55 6.49
N ASP A 7 -6.38 -5.78 7.28
CA ASP A 7 -5.11 -5.05 7.13
C ASP A 7 -4.45 -5.40 5.79
N LYS A 8 -4.49 -6.67 5.37
CA LYS A 8 -3.93 -7.08 4.09
C LYS A 8 -4.69 -6.43 2.92
N ALA A 9 -6.01 -6.38 3.02
CA ALA A 9 -6.84 -5.76 1.99
C ALA A 9 -6.55 -4.26 1.87
N LYS A 10 -6.44 -3.57 3.01
CA LYS A 10 -6.11 -2.14 3.02
C LYS A 10 -4.71 -1.90 2.49
N GLY A 11 -3.76 -2.73 2.88
CA GLY A 11 -2.38 -2.62 2.40
C GLY A 11 -2.30 -2.77 0.90
N LYS A 12 -3.00 -3.77 0.35
CA LYS A 12 -3.03 -4.00 -1.09
C LYS A 12 -3.66 -2.81 -1.83
N PHE A 13 -4.75 -2.28 -1.27
CA PHE A 13 -5.42 -1.13 -1.85
C PHE A 13 -4.49 0.08 -1.92
N HIS A 14 -3.82 0.38 -0.81
CA HIS A 14 -2.89 1.51 -0.77
C HIS A 14 -1.68 1.31 -1.66
N GLU A 15 -1.19 0.08 -1.76
CA GLU A 15 -0.08 -0.24 -2.64
C GLU A 15 -0.45 0.03 -4.11
N VAL A 16 -1.62 -0.43 -4.54
CA VAL A 16 -2.09 -0.23 -5.91
C VAL A 16 -2.33 1.25 -6.17
N LYS A 17 -3.00 1.93 -5.25
CA LYS A 17 -3.30 3.34 -5.38
C LYS A 17 -2.01 4.17 -5.47
N GLY A 18 -1.04 3.86 -4.61
CA GLY A 18 0.25 4.52 -4.63
C GLY A 18 1.01 4.29 -5.93
N GLY A 19 0.96 3.06 -6.44
CA GLY A 19 1.59 2.74 -7.73
C GLY A 19 0.99 3.51 -8.88
N VAL A 20 -0.33 3.68 -8.89
CA VAL A 20 -1.01 4.48 -9.91
C VAL A 20 -0.59 5.94 -9.80
N LYS A 21 -0.56 6.50 -8.60
CA LYS A 21 -0.12 7.88 -8.38
C LYS A 21 1.31 8.09 -8.85
N GLU A 22 2.19 7.14 -8.55
CA GLU A 22 3.58 7.21 -8.97
C GLU A 22 3.69 7.28 -10.49
N LYS A 23 2.96 6.40 -11.18
CA LYS A 23 3.00 6.34 -12.64
C LYS A 23 2.40 7.60 -13.27
N VAL A 24 1.28 8.09 -12.74
CA VAL A 24 0.65 9.31 -13.24
C VAL A 24 1.57 10.51 -13.01
N GLY A 25 2.19 10.58 -11.83
CA GLY A 25 3.11 11.65 -11.51
C GLY A 25 4.30 11.66 -12.47
N ARG A 26 4.84 10.48 -12.78
CA ARG A 26 5.95 10.38 -13.73
C ARG A 26 5.53 10.78 -15.14
N ALA A 27 4.35 10.31 -15.59
CA ALA A 27 3.86 10.59 -16.92
C ALA A 27 3.54 12.06 -17.13
N THR A 28 3.14 12.77 -16.07
CA THR A 28 2.77 14.18 -16.15
C THR A 28 3.89 15.10 -15.67
N ASN A 29 5.07 14.57 -15.39
CA ASN A 29 6.20 15.35 -14.87
C ASN A 29 5.85 16.07 -13.58
N ASN A 30 5.12 15.37 -12.69
CA ASN A 30 4.72 15.91 -11.40
C ASN A 30 5.49 15.15 -10.30
N PRO A 31 6.68 15.63 -9.90
CA PRO A 31 7.49 14.91 -8.92
C PRO A 31 6.83 14.78 -7.54
N ASP A 32 6.02 15.75 -7.16
CA ASP A 32 5.32 15.69 -5.88
C ASP A 32 4.32 14.54 -5.85
N LEU A 33 3.59 14.36 -6.95
CA LEU A 33 2.63 13.26 -7.05
C LEU A 33 3.35 11.91 -7.13
N GLU A 34 4.46 11.85 -7.85
CA GLU A 34 5.26 10.64 -7.93
C GLU A 34 5.78 10.24 -6.56
N ASP A 35 6.31 11.18 -5.79
CA ASP A 35 6.83 10.92 -4.44
C ASP A 35 5.70 10.51 -3.51
N GLU A 36 4.56 11.17 -3.57
CA GLU A 36 3.38 10.84 -2.78
C GLU A 36 2.92 9.42 -3.06
N GLY A 37 2.86 9.04 -4.33
CA GLY A 37 2.47 7.70 -4.73
C GLY A 37 3.46 6.66 -4.23
N GLN A 38 4.76 6.96 -4.29
CA GLN A 38 5.79 6.05 -3.83
C GLN A 38 5.69 5.82 -2.33
N VAL A 39 5.49 6.88 -1.55
CA VAL A 39 5.30 6.78 -0.10
C VAL A 39 4.07 5.94 0.23
N GLU A 40 2.97 6.18 -0.45
CA GLU A 40 1.73 5.44 -0.23
C GLU A 40 1.89 3.96 -0.60
N LYS A 41 2.59 3.67 -1.68
CA LYS A 41 2.85 2.30 -2.11
C LYS A 41 3.67 1.55 -1.05
N ILE A 42 4.70 2.18 -0.52
CA ILE A 42 5.53 1.58 0.52
C ILE A 42 4.73 1.37 1.80
N GLY A 43 3.91 2.36 2.18
CA GLY A 43 3.03 2.25 3.33
C GLY A 43 2.06 1.08 3.20
N GLY A 44 1.51 0.89 2.00
CA GLY A 44 0.61 -0.24 1.73
C GLY A 44 1.31 -1.58 1.87
N LYS A 45 2.56 -1.66 1.42
CA LYS A 45 3.34 -2.89 1.56
C LYS A 45 3.62 -3.23 3.02
N VAL A 46 3.95 -2.22 3.81
CA VAL A 46 4.18 -2.40 5.25
C VAL A 46 2.91 -2.89 5.93
N GLN A 47 1.78 -2.26 5.63
CA GLN A 47 0.49 -2.64 6.19
C GLN A 47 0.11 -4.07 5.82
N LYS A 48 0.38 -4.46 4.58
CA LYS A 48 0.11 -5.82 4.12
C LYS A 48 0.97 -6.84 4.87
N LYS A 49 2.23 -6.52 5.13
CA LYS A 49 3.12 -7.39 5.89
C LYS A 49 2.67 -7.54 7.34
N ILE A 50 2.20 -6.44 7.95
CA ILE A 50 1.65 -6.49 9.30
C ILE A 50 0.45 -7.43 9.34
N GLY A 51 -0.44 -7.34 8.35
CA GLY A 51 -1.57 -8.24 8.24
C GLY A 51 -1.16 -9.70 8.12
N GLN A 52 -0.09 -9.98 7.38
CA GLN A 52 0.42 -11.34 7.23
C GLN A 52 0.96 -11.88 8.55
N VAL A 53 1.68 -11.05 9.32
CA VAL A 53 2.18 -11.44 10.63
C VAL A 53 1.03 -11.73 11.59
N GLU A 54 0.02 -10.86 11.61
CA GLU A 54 -1.17 -11.07 12.44
C GLU A 54 -1.87 -12.38 12.07
N ASN A 55 -1.93 -12.69 10.79
CA ASN A 55 -2.57 -13.91 10.32
C ASN A 55 -1.84 -15.16 10.86
N VAL A 56 -0.52 -15.10 10.94
CA VAL A 56 0.27 -16.20 11.49
C VAL A 56 0.00 -16.34 12.99
N LEU A 57 -0.09 -15.22 13.71
CA LEU A 57 -0.28 -15.22 15.16
C LEU A 57 -1.71 -15.59 15.57
N GLU A 58 -2.68 -15.44 14.70
CA GLU A 58 -4.09 -15.71 14.99
C GLU A 58 -4.48 -17.18 14.90
N LYS A 59 -3.57 -18.08 14.64
CA LYS A 59 -3.87 -19.51 14.54
C LYS A 59 -4.35 -20.17 15.85
#